data_a13d8ef8ee9fd289fdcd2309dd7118a7
#
_entry.id   a13d8ef8ee9fd289fdcd2309dd7118a7
#
_cell.length_a   1.000
_cell.length_b   1.000
_cell.length_c   1.000
_cell.angle_alpha   90.00
_cell.angle_beta   90.00
_cell.angle_gamma   90.00
#
_symmetry.space_group_name_H-M   'P 1'
#
loop_
_entity.id
_entity.type
_entity.pdbx_description
1 polymer ?
#
loop_
_entity_poly.entity_id
_entity_poly.type
_entity_poly.pdbx_seq_one_letter_code
_entity_poly.pdbx_strand_id
1 'polypeptide(L)'
;MDCIDLFKRAAVALQTDPRYLALDQARKANDKDEELQNLIGEFNLARMDLNNEISKSERSDERIAELNTKVNDLYGKIMADEGMTAYNEAKRDCENLVNYIDAIINTAMNGGDPMTVQEPSAVSYTHLRAH
;
A
#
# COMPACT_ATOMS: atom_id res chain seq x y z
N MET A 1 0.32 -13.54 -32.34
CA MET A 1 0.32 -12.68 -31.16
C MET A 1 1.57 -12.95 -30.36
N ASP A 2 2.40 -11.95 -30.15
CA ASP A 2 3.65 -12.16 -29.46
C ASP A 2 3.48 -12.08 -27.93
N CYS A 3 4.56 -12.33 -27.22
CA CYS A 3 4.58 -12.32 -25.75
C CYS A 3 4.07 -11.00 -25.17
N ILE A 4 4.51 -9.89 -25.73
CA ILE A 4 4.13 -8.56 -25.21
C ILE A 4 2.62 -8.32 -25.37
N ASP A 5 2.05 -8.70 -26.51
CA ASP A 5 0.61 -8.56 -26.75
C ASP A 5 -0.19 -9.36 -25.72
N LEU A 6 0.28 -10.57 -25.40
CA LEU A 6 -0.39 -11.40 -24.39
C LEU A 6 -0.30 -10.78 -23.00
N PHE A 7 0.85 -10.20 -22.62
CA PHE A 7 0.98 -9.53 -21.33
C PHE A 7 0.09 -8.28 -21.25
N LYS A 8 -0.03 -7.52 -22.33
CA LYS A 8 -0.93 -6.36 -22.36
C LYS A 8 -2.38 -6.80 -22.15
N ARG A 9 -2.80 -7.89 -22.77
CA ARG A 9 -4.15 -8.43 -22.59
C ARG A 9 -4.38 -8.93 -21.17
N ALA A 10 -3.37 -9.60 -20.59
CA ALA A 10 -3.41 -10.01 -19.20
C ALA A 10 -3.53 -8.81 -18.26
N ALA A 11 -2.82 -7.71 -18.55
CA ALA A 11 -2.89 -6.48 -17.77
C ALA A 11 -4.29 -5.85 -17.84
N VAL A 12 -4.94 -5.90 -18.99
CA VAL A 12 -6.35 -5.45 -19.10
C VAL A 12 -7.23 -6.30 -18.18
N ALA A 13 -7.00 -7.61 -18.13
CA ALA A 13 -7.76 -8.50 -17.25
C ALA A 13 -7.55 -8.16 -15.77
N LEU A 14 -6.36 -7.66 -15.39
CA LEU A 14 -6.11 -7.20 -14.01
C LEU A 14 -7.10 -6.12 -13.58
N GLN A 15 -7.49 -5.25 -14.49
CA GLN A 15 -8.42 -4.15 -14.20
C GLN A 15 -9.84 -4.62 -13.93
N THR A 16 -10.14 -5.90 -14.18
CA THR A 16 -11.43 -6.51 -13.85
C THR A 16 -11.32 -7.52 -12.71
N ASP A 17 -10.11 -7.71 -12.16
CA ASP A 17 -9.91 -8.61 -11.03
C ASP A 17 -10.57 -8.04 -9.77
N PRO A 18 -11.28 -8.86 -8.98
CA PRO A 18 -11.92 -8.38 -7.75
C PRO A 18 -10.99 -7.65 -6.80
N ARG A 19 -9.71 -8.05 -6.73
CA ARG A 19 -8.73 -7.40 -5.86
C ARG A 19 -8.44 -5.98 -6.31
N TYR A 20 -8.29 -5.76 -7.61
CA TYR A 20 -8.12 -4.41 -8.15
C TYR A 20 -9.37 -3.57 -7.95
N LEU A 21 -10.55 -4.14 -8.22
CA LEU A 21 -11.80 -3.41 -8.09
C LEU A 21 -12.06 -2.97 -6.64
N ALA A 22 -11.69 -3.81 -5.66
CA ALA A 22 -11.81 -3.46 -4.25
C ALA A 22 -10.89 -2.29 -3.90
N LEU A 23 -9.65 -2.30 -4.41
CA LEU A 23 -8.70 -1.20 -4.19
C LEU A 23 -9.21 0.10 -4.80
N ASP A 24 -9.69 0.05 -6.04
CA ASP A 24 -10.21 1.21 -6.74
C ASP A 24 -11.42 1.81 -6.01
N GLN A 25 -12.32 0.96 -5.55
CA GLN A 25 -13.50 1.38 -4.79
C GLN A 25 -13.12 2.02 -3.45
N ALA A 26 -12.18 1.40 -2.72
CA ALA A 26 -11.71 1.94 -1.45
C ALA A 26 -11.04 3.30 -1.63
N ARG A 27 -10.23 3.45 -2.67
CA ARG A 27 -9.57 4.72 -2.99
C ARG A 27 -10.59 5.81 -3.29
N LYS A 28 -11.59 5.50 -4.11
CA LYS A 28 -12.64 6.47 -4.45
C LYS A 28 -13.47 6.87 -3.24
N ALA A 29 -13.78 5.92 -2.37
CA ALA A 29 -14.51 6.22 -1.14
C ALA A 29 -13.71 7.13 -0.21
N ASN A 30 -12.41 6.86 -0.06
CA ASN A 30 -11.54 7.67 0.78
C ASN A 30 -11.36 9.08 0.22
N ASP A 31 -11.29 9.23 -1.10
CA ASP A 31 -11.15 10.54 -1.74
C ASP A 31 -12.37 11.43 -1.47
N LYS A 32 -13.53 10.85 -1.24
CA LYS A 32 -14.78 11.57 -0.94
C LYS A 32 -15.01 11.79 0.54
N ASP A 33 -14.22 11.18 1.40
CA ASP A 33 -14.36 11.30 2.86
C ASP A 33 -13.62 12.55 3.33
N GLU A 34 -14.37 13.64 3.53
CA GLU A 34 -13.80 14.93 3.90
C GLU A 34 -13.06 14.89 5.23
N GLU A 35 -13.62 14.18 6.22
CA GLU A 35 -13.00 14.06 7.53
C GLU A 35 -11.64 13.36 7.43
N LEU A 36 -11.59 12.26 6.68
CA LEU A 36 -10.33 11.55 6.45
C LEU A 36 -9.34 12.42 5.71
N GLN A 37 -9.78 13.13 4.67
CA GLN A 37 -8.91 14.00 3.89
C GLN A 37 -8.35 15.14 4.72
N ASN A 38 -9.14 15.68 5.65
CA ASN A 38 -8.68 16.69 6.58
C ASN A 38 -7.61 16.14 7.52
N LEU A 39 -7.79 14.93 8.04
CA LEU A 39 -6.78 14.26 8.88
C LEU A 39 -5.47 14.06 8.13
N ILE A 40 -5.55 13.62 6.89
CA ILE A 40 -4.38 13.40 6.04
C ILE A 40 -3.66 14.73 5.79
N GLY A 41 -4.42 15.80 5.51
CA GLY A 41 -3.87 17.13 5.33
C GLY A 41 -3.14 17.64 6.56
N GLU A 42 -3.76 17.49 7.74
CA GLU A 42 -3.13 17.87 9.01
C GLU A 42 -1.86 17.07 9.27
N PHE A 43 -1.89 15.77 8.97
CA PHE A 43 -0.73 14.88 9.13
C PHE A 43 0.43 15.35 8.24
N ASN A 44 0.14 15.62 6.98
CA ASN A 44 1.17 16.08 6.03
C ASN A 44 1.75 17.43 6.47
N LEU A 45 0.92 18.35 6.94
CA LEU A 45 1.38 19.64 7.43
C LEU A 45 2.27 19.48 8.66
N ALA A 46 1.87 18.63 9.60
CA ALA A 46 2.65 18.38 10.81
C ALA A 46 4.01 17.77 10.49
N ARG A 47 4.06 16.85 9.50
CA ARG A 47 5.32 16.27 9.04
C ARG A 47 6.22 17.32 8.40
N MET A 48 5.67 18.22 7.60
CA MET A 48 6.43 19.31 6.99
C MET A 48 6.99 20.23 8.07
N ASP A 49 6.18 20.58 9.05
CA ASP A 49 6.61 21.44 10.18
C ASP A 49 7.73 20.78 10.97
N LEU A 50 7.62 19.45 11.21
CA LEU A 50 8.64 18.69 11.90
C LEU A 50 9.96 18.70 11.12
N ASN A 51 9.89 18.42 9.82
CA ASN A 51 11.07 18.40 8.96
C ASN A 51 11.74 19.79 8.91
N ASN A 52 10.94 20.83 8.84
CA ASN A 52 11.43 22.21 8.84
C ASN A 52 12.14 22.56 10.17
N GLU A 53 11.57 22.12 11.30
CA GLU A 53 12.18 22.37 12.62
C GLU A 53 13.50 21.63 12.78
N ILE A 54 13.55 20.37 12.33
CA ILE A 54 14.77 19.56 12.39
C ILE A 54 15.89 20.18 11.55
N SER A 55 15.53 20.81 10.43
CA SER A 55 16.48 21.41 9.49
C SER A 55 17.04 22.75 9.92
N LYS A 56 16.46 23.37 10.95
CA LYS A 56 16.93 24.67 11.44
C LYS A 56 18.27 24.54 12.13
N SER A 57 19.12 25.56 11.99
CA SER A 57 20.40 25.63 12.70
C SER A 57 20.19 25.82 14.21
N GLU A 58 19.15 26.55 14.57
CA GLU A 58 18.73 26.76 15.97
C GLU A 58 17.38 26.09 16.21
N ARG A 59 17.41 24.76 16.16
CA ARG A 59 16.18 23.98 16.34
C ARG A 59 15.78 23.89 17.82
N SER A 60 14.47 23.84 18.05
CA SER A 60 13.92 23.67 19.39
C SER A 60 13.58 22.20 19.61
N ASP A 61 14.27 21.56 20.55
CA ASP A 61 13.99 20.17 20.91
C ASP A 61 12.57 20.01 21.49
N GLU A 62 12.10 21.00 22.21
CA GLU A 62 10.74 21.01 22.73
C GLU A 62 9.71 21.04 21.59
N ARG A 63 9.94 21.89 20.60
CA ARG A 63 9.06 21.96 19.42
C ARG A 63 9.07 20.67 18.62
N ILE A 64 10.24 20.06 18.47
CA ILE A 64 10.39 18.76 17.79
C ILE A 64 9.60 17.69 18.52
N ALA A 65 9.67 17.63 19.84
CA ALA A 65 8.93 16.67 20.64
C ALA A 65 7.40 16.86 20.49
N GLU A 66 6.93 18.11 20.51
CA GLU A 66 5.51 18.43 20.29
C GLU A 66 5.04 17.97 18.91
N LEU A 67 5.83 18.25 17.87
CA LEU A 67 5.49 17.89 16.50
C LEU A 67 5.52 16.38 16.30
N ASN A 68 6.47 15.67 16.92
CA ASN A 68 6.50 14.20 16.88
C ASN A 68 5.24 13.61 17.50
N THR A 69 4.80 14.14 18.64
CA THR A 69 3.57 13.68 19.29
C THR A 69 2.36 13.92 18.38
N LYS A 70 2.29 15.10 17.78
CA LYS A 70 1.20 15.44 16.86
C LYS A 70 1.16 14.52 15.64
N VAL A 71 2.32 14.27 15.03
CA VAL A 71 2.43 13.37 13.87
C VAL A 71 1.97 11.96 14.26
N ASN A 72 2.42 11.46 15.40
CA ASN A 72 2.05 10.12 15.86
C ASN A 72 0.56 9.99 16.16
N ASP A 73 -0.03 11.02 16.81
CA ASP A 73 -1.45 11.03 17.13
C ASP A 73 -2.29 11.04 15.85
N LEU A 74 -1.93 11.88 14.87
CA LEU A 74 -2.65 11.96 13.61
C LEU A 74 -2.51 10.66 12.80
N TYR A 75 -1.31 10.08 12.80
CA TYR A 75 -1.08 8.78 12.15
C TYR A 75 -1.99 7.70 12.77
N GLY A 76 -2.07 7.65 14.10
CA GLY A 76 -2.93 6.69 14.78
C GLY A 76 -4.40 6.84 14.41
N LYS A 77 -4.88 8.08 14.30
CA LYS A 77 -6.26 8.36 13.89
C LYS A 77 -6.54 7.92 12.46
N ILE A 78 -5.60 8.21 11.56
CA ILE A 78 -5.71 7.82 10.16
C ILE A 78 -5.74 6.29 10.05
N MET A 79 -4.84 5.60 10.74
CA MET A 79 -4.75 4.14 10.68
C MET A 79 -5.94 3.43 11.36
N ALA A 80 -6.64 4.12 12.24
CA ALA A 80 -7.85 3.60 12.89
C ALA A 80 -9.11 3.81 12.05
N ASP A 81 -9.03 4.65 11.01
CA ASP A 81 -10.16 4.92 10.14
C ASP A 81 -10.55 3.67 9.35
N GLU A 82 -11.86 3.37 9.30
CA GLU A 82 -12.37 2.17 8.62
C GLU A 82 -12.06 2.17 7.12
N GLY A 83 -12.17 3.34 6.47
CA GLY A 83 -11.86 3.48 5.06
C GLY A 83 -10.40 3.22 4.76
N MET A 84 -9.51 3.69 5.64
CA MET A 84 -8.08 3.42 5.50
C MET A 84 -7.76 1.94 5.74
N THR A 85 -8.43 1.31 6.68
CA THR A 85 -8.27 -0.13 6.92
C THR A 85 -8.66 -0.92 5.68
N ALA A 86 -9.81 -0.61 5.09
CA ALA A 86 -10.27 -1.26 3.86
C ALA A 86 -9.30 -1.03 2.70
N TYR A 87 -8.80 0.21 2.56
CA TYR A 87 -7.82 0.53 1.52
C TYR A 87 -6.53 -0.25 1.70
N ASN A 88 -6.01 -0.30 2.94
CA ASN A 88 -4.76 -1.00 3.22
C ASN A 88 -4.87 -2.51 2.99
N GLU A 89 -6.02 -3.12 3.33
CA GLU A 89 -6.28 -4.53 3.06
C GLU A 89 -6.34 -4.81 1.56
N ALA A 90 -7.08 -3.98 0.81
CA ALA A 90 -7.18 -4.12 -0.63
C ALA A 90 -5.83 -3.92 -1.31
N LYS A 91 -5.03 -2.97 -0.83
CA LYS A 91 -3.69 -2.71 -1.34
C LYS A 91 -2.79 -3.93 -1.13
N ARG A 92 -2.86 -4.56 0.05
CA ARG A 92 -2.09 -5.77 0.35
C ARG A 92 -2.47 -6.90 -0.58
N ASP A 93 -3.78 -7.09 -0.82
CA ASP A 93 -4.25 -8.13 -1.74
C ASP A 93 -3.72 -7.91 -3.15
N CYS A 94 -3.68 -6.66 -3.61
CA CYS A 94 -3.12 -6.31 -4.92
C CYS A 94 -1.60 -6.53 -4.97
N GLU A 95 -0.89 -6.18 -3.89
CA GLU A 95 0.55 -6.44 -3.80
C GLU A 95 0.84 -7.94 -3.87
N ASN A 96 0.03 -8.75 -3.20
CA ASN A 96 0.16 -10.21 -3.26
C ASN A 96 -0.10 -10.74 -4.67
N LEU A 97 -1.07 -10.17 -5.36
CA LEU A 97 -1.35 -10.52 -6.76
C LEU A 97 -0.15 -10.20 -7.66
N VAL A 98 0.43 -9.01 -7.52
CA VAL A 98 1.61 -8.60 -8.30
C VAL A 98 2.79 -9.52 -7.97
N ASN A 99 3.00 -9.86 -6.71
CA ASN A 99 4.07 -10.77 -6.31
C ASN A 99 3.89 -12.16 -6.92
N TYR A 100 2.67 -12.63 -7.00
CA TYR A 100 2.36 -13.90 -7.66
C TYR A 100 2.70 -13.84 -9.15
N ILE A 101 2.31 -12.76 -9.82
CA ILE A 101 2.63 -12.55 -11.24
C ILE A 101 4.14 -12.50 -11.45
N ASP A 102 4.87 -11.80 -10.57
CA ASP A 102 6.33 -11.74 -10.62
C ASP A 102 6.95 -13.12 -10.47
N ALA A 103 6.41 -13.96 -9.60
CA ALA A 103 6.87 -15.34 -9.42
C ALA A 103 6.68 -16.16 -10.70
N ILE A 104 5.56 -15.96 -11.39
CA ILE A 104 5.29 -16.64 -12.67
C ILE A 104 6.34 -16.21 -13.71
N ILE A 105 6.60 -14.92 -13.82
CA ILE A 105 7.56 -14.38 -14.76
C ILE A 105 8.96 -14.90 -14.45
N ASN A 106 9.37 -14.84 -13.19
CA ASN A 106 10.70 -15.27 -12.75
C ASN A 106 10.90 -16.77 -12.99
N THR A 107 9.88 -17.58 -12.75
CA THR A 107 9.94 -19.02 -13.03
C THR A 107 10.18 -19.27 -14.52
N ALA A 108 9.46 -18.56 -15.38
CA ALA A 108 9.63 -18.68 -16.83
C ALA A 108 11.04 -18.26 -17.27
N MET A 109 11.55 -17.17 -16.71
CA MET A 109 12.88 -16.66 -17.06
C MET A 109 14.01 -17.57 -16.61
N ASN A 110 13.77 -18.38 -15.58
CA ASN A 110 14.75 -19.36 -15.08
C ASN A 110 14.60 -20.73 -15.74
N GLY A 111 13.76 -20.84 -16.78
CA GLY A 111 13.58 -22.08 -17.53
C GLY A 111 12.60 -23.06 -16.91
N GLY A 112 11.89 -22.69 -15.86
CA GLY A 112 10.86 -23.51 -15.24
C GLY A 112 9.54 -23.41 -15.98
N ASP A 113 8.56 -24.20 -15.50
CA ASP A 113 7.21 -24.21 -16.07
C ASP A 113 6.33 -23.18 -15.35
N PRO A 114 5.97 -22.05 -16.00
CA PRO A 114 5.16 -21.04 -15.34
C PRO A 114 3.76 -21.53 -14.96
N MET A 115 3.26 -22.58 -15.62
CA MET A 115 1.94 -23.12 -15.33
C MET A 115 1.87 -23.83 -13.98
N THR A 116 3.02 -24.18 -13.38
CA THR A 116 3.08 -24.89 -12.10
C THR A 116 3.17 -23.96 -10.90
N VAL A 117 3.36 -22.65 -11.12
CA VAL A 117 3.47 -21.67 -10.03
C VAL A 117 2.11 -21.51 -9.37
N GLN A 118 2.09 -21.69 -8.06
CA GLN A 118 0.85 -21.58 -7.27
C GLN A 118 0.82 -20.29 -6.47
N GLU A 119 -0.39 -19.78 -6.26
CA GLU A 119 -0.59 -18.59 -5.45
C GLU A 119 -0.23 -18.88 -3.99
N PRO A 120 0.67 -18.05 -3.38
CA PRO A 120 0.96 -18.19 -1.95
C PRO A 120 -0.30 -17.95 -1.14
N SER A 121 -0.65 -18.88 -0.24
CA SER A 121 -1.78 -18.71 0.64
C SER A 121 -1.40 -17.85 1.84
N ALA A 122 -2.39 -17.18 2.45
CA ALA A 122 -2.20 -16.41 3.66
C ALA A 122 -1.67 -17.29 4.80
N VAL A 123 -2.09 -18.55 4.84
CA VAL A 123 -1.64 -19.52 5.83
C VAL A 123 -0.17 -19.83 5.66
N SER A 124 0.29 -20.03 4.42
CA SER A 124 1.71 -20.26 4.13
C SER A 124 2.56 -19.06 4.54
N TYR A 125 2.11 -17.86 4.30
CA TYR A 125 2.81 -16.64 4.70
C TYR A 125 2.94 -16.55 6.21
N THR A 126 1.87 -16.78 6.93
CA THR A 126 1.87 -16.76 8.39
C THR A 126 2.80 -17.83 8.95
N HIS A 127 2.78 -19.02 8.37
CA HIS A 127 3.64 -20.13 8.78
C HIS A 127 5.12 -19.79 8.58
N LEU A 128 5.47 -19.20 7.43
CA LEU A 128 6.85 -18.81 7.15
C LEU A 128 7.34 -17.75 8.12
N ARG A 129 6.48 -16.82 8.52
CA ARG A 129 6.83 -15.78 9.49
C ARG A 129 7.02 -16.34 10.91
N ALA A 130 6.33 -17.40 11.24
CA ALA A 130 6.44 -18.03 12.55
C ALA A 130 7.77 -18.77 12.75
N HIS A 131 8.47 -19.06 11.66
CA HIS A 131 9.78 -19.69 11.68
C HIS A 131 10.88 -18.66 11.53
#